data_3414632916db42580100b4673a29bc66
#
_entry.id   3414632916db42580100b4673a29bc66
#
_cell.length_a   1.000
_cell.length_b   1.000
_cell.length_c   1.000
_cell.angle_alpha   90.00
_cell.angle_beta   90.00
_cell.angle_gamma   90.00
#
_symmetry.space_group_name_H-M   'P 1'
#
loop_
_entity.id
_entity.type
_entity.pdbx_description
1 polymer ?
#
loop_
_entity_poly.entity_id
_entity_poly.type
_entity_poly.pdbx_seq_one_letter_code
_entity_poly.pdbx_strand_id
1 'polypeptide(L)' 'MEPFTVPNVIDHDESLVHNWRVSQLKRLGIPGPLAETYADRIDWHQIARLVQRGCPPRLALRIVC' A
#
# COMPACT_ATOMS: atom_id res chain seq x y z
N MET A 1 31.43 5.15 -0.32
CA MET A 1 30.83 4.84 0.10
C MET A 1 30.13 4.13 -0.11
N GLU A 2 29.98 4.01 -0.14
CA GLU A 2 29.29 3.51 -0.05
C GLU A 2 28.74 2.76 -0.20
N PRO A 3 29.02 2.36 -0.51
CA PRO A 3 28.24 1.69 -0.65
C PRO A 3 27.52 0.84 -0.20
N PHE A 4 27.51 0.83 -0.09
CA PHE A 4 26.80 0.37 0.62
C PHE A 4 26.03 -0.64 0.47
N THR A 5 26.71 -1.65 0.15
CA THR A 5 25.48 -2.01 0.83
C THR A 5 24.33 -2.04 -0.12
N VAL A 6 24.63 -1.96 -1.37
CA VAL A 6 23.58 -1.83 -2.37
C VAL A 6 22.60 -3.00 -2.35
N PRO A 7 23.06 -4.28 -2.33
CA PRO A 7 22.11 -5.40 -2.33
C PRO A 7 21.20 -5.39 -1.11
N ASN A 8 21.74 -5.10 0.04
CA ASN A 8 20.94 -5.05 1.27
C ASN A 8 19.93 -3.91 1.20
N VAL A 9 20.37 -2.80 0.62
CA VAL A 9 19.49 -1.65 0.50
C VAL A 9 18.30 -1.99 -0.40
N ILE A 10 18.53 -2.72 -1.47
CA ILE A 10 17.47 -3.07 -2.41
C ILE A 10 16.42 -3.95 -1.73
N ASP A 11 16.85 -5.01 -1.05
CA ASP A 11 15.92 -5.90 -0.34
C ASP A 11 15.17 -5.13 0.72
N HIS A 12 15.88 -4.26 1.42
CA HIS A 12 15.29 -3.45 2.46
C HIS A 12 14.25 -2.50 1.89
N ASP A 13 14.56 -1.90 0.74
CA ASP A 13 13.65 -0.97 0.08
C ASP A 13 12.34 -1.64 -0.30
N GLU A 14 12.40 -2.88 -0.78
CA GLU A 14 11.18 -3.60 -1.13
C GLU A 14 10.29 -3.80 0.08
N SER A 15 10.87 -4.17 1.21
CA SER A 15 10.11 -4.30 2.45
C SER A 15 9.54 -2.99 2.90
N LEU A 16 10.32 -1.91 2.82
CA LEU A 16 9.86 -0.60 3.21
C LEU A 16 8.73 -0.10 2.32
N VAL A 17 8.82 -0.32 1.03
CA VAL A 17 7.77 0.08 0.10
C VAL A 17 6.49 -0.68 0.39
N HIS A 18 6.57 -2.00 0.59
CA HIS A 18 5.41 -2.80 0.94
C HIS A 18 4.76 -2.28 2.22
N ASN A 19 5.56 -2.09 3.26
CA ASN A 19 5.06 -1.61 4.54
C ASN A 19 4.43 -0.23 4.41
N TRP A 20 5.03 0.63 3.61
CA TRP A 20 4.50 1.96 3.37
C TRP A 20 3.13 1.89 2.69
N ARG A 21 3.00 1.02 1.67
CA ARG A 21 1.73 0.84 0.98
C ARG A 21 0.65 0.32 1.93
N VAL A 22 1.00 -0.64 2.77
CA VAL A 22 0.09 -1.15 3.79
C VAL A 22 -0.37 -0.02 4.69
N SER A 23 0.57 0.82 5.13
CA SER A 23 0.25 1.95 5.99
C SER A 23 -0.72 2.92 5.32
N GLN A 24 -0.53 3.21 4.03
CA GLN A 24 -1.42 4.10 3.30
C GLN A 24 -2.83 3.52 3.22
N LEU A 25 -2.94 2.23 2.93
CA LEU A 25 -4.25 1.59 2.88
C LEU A 25 -4.94 1.61 4.23
N LYS A 26 -4.19 1.38 5.31
CA LYS A 26 -4.76 1.45 6.66
C LYS A 26 -5.28 2.85 6.97
N ARG A 27 -4.55 3.87 6.55
CA ARG A 27 -4.98 5.26 6.76
C ARG A 27 -6.28 5.55 6.04
N LEU A 28 -6.51 4.88 4.92
CA LEU A 28 -7.74 5.05 4.16
C LEU A 28 -8.91 4.24 4.74
N GLY A 29 -8.65 3.46 5.78
CA GLY A 29 -9.69 2.68 6.43
C GLY A 29 -9.74 1.22 6.03
N ILE A 30 -8.75 0.74 5.29
CA ILE A 30 -8.69 -0.69 4.93
C ILE A 30 -8.18 -1.47 6.13
N PRO A 31 -8.87 -2.55 6.53
CA PRO A 31 -8.37 -3.39 7.63
C PRO A 31 -6.98 -3.94 7.34
N GLY A 32 -6.17 -4.08 8.39
CA GLY A 32 -4.79 -4.53 8.27
C GLY A 32 -4.59 -5.77 7.41
N PRO A 33 -5.29 -6.88 7.67
CA PRO A 33 -5.12 -8.09 6.86
C PRO A 33 -5.40 -7.88 5.38
N LEU A 34 -6.43 -7.10 5.05
CA LEU A 34 -6.74 -6.79 3.67
C LEU A 34 -5.68 -5.88 3.07
N ALA A 35 -5.21 -4.90 3.84
CA ALA A 35 -4.17 -3.99 3.38
C ALA A 35 -2.91 -4.77 3.00
N GLU A 36 -2.52 -5.73 3.82
CA GLU A 36 -1.34 -6.52 3.53
C GLU A 36 -1.53 -7.41 2.31
N THR A 37 -2.71 -7.98 2.17
CA THR A 37 -2.99 -8.86 1.04
C THR A 37 -2.95 -8.11 -0.28
N TYR A 38 -3.49 -6.91 -0.30
CA TYR A 38 -3.66 -6.17 -1.55
C TYR A 38 -2.64 -5.08 -1.79
N ALA A 39 -1.74 -4.81 -0.83
CA ALA A 39 -0.80 -3.70 -0.94
C ALA A 39 0.02 -3.73 -2.24
N ASP A 40 0.41 -4.92 -2.68
CA ASP A 40 1.23 -5.07 -3.88
C ASP A 40 0.40 -5.32 -5.14
N ARG A 41 -0.91 -5.47 -5.00
CA ARG A 41 -1.78 -5.82 -6.12
C ARG A 41 -2.59 -4.65 -6.64
N ILE A 42 -2.82 -3.66 -5.79
CA ILE A 42 -3.67 -2.54 -6.15
C ILE A 42 -2.91 -1.23 -5.98
N ASP A 43 -3.40 -0.21 -6.67
CA ASP A 43 -2.86 1.12 -6.56
C ASP A 43 -3.62 1.86 -5.46
N TRP A 44 -2.93 2.15 -4.37
CA TRP A 44 -3.57 2.84 -3.25
C TRP A 44 -4.06 4.23 -3.64
N HIS A 45 -3.49 4.83 -4.69
CA HIS A 45 -3.97 6.13 -5.17
C HIS A 45 -5.40 6.04 -5.67
N GLN A 46 -5.73 4.94 -6.34
CA GLN A 46 -7.10 4.74 -6.81
C GLN A 46 -8.06 4.58 -5.65
N ILE A 47 -7.64 3.86 -4.62
CA ILE A 47 -8.44 3.73 -3.41
C ILE A 47 -8.65 5.10 -2.77
N ALA A 48 -7.58 5.90 -2.68
CA ALA A 48 -7.66 7.22 -2.09
C ALA A 48 -8.66 8.11 -2.84
N ARG A 49 -8.65 8.05 -4.17
CA ARG A 49 -9.58 8.84 -4.97
C ARG A 49 -11.02 8.45 -4.69
N LEU A 50 -11.30 7.15 -4.62
CA LEU A 50 -12.65 6.68 -4.36
C LEU A 50 -13.11 7.09 -2.97
N VAL A 51 -12.23 6.95 -1.99
CA VAL A 51 -12.57 7.33 -0.61
C VAL A 51 -12.83 8.82 -0.54
N GLN A 52 -12.04 9.64 -1.23
CA GLN A 52 -12.25 11.08 -1.24
C GLN A 52 -13.59 11.47 -1.86
N ARG A 53 -14.10 10.64 -2.75
CA ARG A 53 -15.41 10.86 -3.36
C ARG A 53 -16.55 10.35 -2.50
N GLY A 54 -16.24 9.81 -1.34
CA GLY A 54 -17.27 9.32 -0.43
C GLY A 54 -17.49 7.82 -0.51
N CYS A 55 -16.68 7.10 -1.28
CA CYS A 55 -16.81 5.65 -1.39
C CYS A 55 -16.25 4.99 -0.12
N PRO A 56 -16.97 4.06 0.51
CA PRO A 56 -16.42 3.33 1.64
C PRO A 56 -15.14 2.58 1.24
N PRO A 57 -14.13 2.53 2.12
CA PRO A 57 -12.86 1.90 1.77
C PRO A 57 -12.99 0.46 1.28
N ARG A 58 -13.84 -0.33 1.93
CA ARG A 58 -14.02 -1.72 1.54
C ARG A 58 -14.62 -1.85 0.14
N LEU A 59 -15.57 -0.98 -0.17
CA LEU A 59 -16.16 -0.97 -1.49
C LEU A 59 -15.16 -0.51 -2.53
N ALA A 60 -14.36 0.51 -2.19
CA ALA A 60 -13.32 0.99 -3.07
C ALA A 60 -12.34 -0.14 -3.42
N LEU A 61 -11.98 -0.94 -2.42
CA LEU A 61 -11.10 -2.08 -2.62
C LEU A 61 -11.69 -3.07 -3.62
N ARG A 62 -12.98 -3.33 -3.51
CA ARG A 62 -13.66 -4.26 -4.42
C ARG A 62 -13.75 -3.71 -5.83
N ILE A 63 -13.90 -2.41 -5.98
CA ILE A 63 -13.99 -1.78 -7.29
C ILE A 63 -12.64 -1.85 -8.02
N VAL A 64 -11.56 -1.58 -7.30
CA VAL A 64 -10.22 -1.53 -7.87
C VAL A 64 -9.66 -2.93 -8.12
N CYS A 65 -10.02 -3.89 -7.30
CA CYS A 65 -9.47 -5.24 -7.32
C CYS A 65 -9.96 -6.08 -8.49
#